data_e603bf09fba7a039998dbea0ac84f232
#
_entry.id   e603bf09fba7a039998dbea0ac84f232
#
_cell.length_a   1.000
_cell.length_b   1.000
_cell.length_c   1.000
_cell.angle_alpha   90.00
_cell.angle_beta   90.00
_cell.angle_gamma   90.00
#
_symmetry.space_group_name_H-M   'P 1'
#
loop_
_entity.id
_entity.type
_entity.pdbx_description
1 polymer ?
#
loop_
_entity_poly.entity_id
_entity_poly.type
_entity_poly.pdbx_seq_one_letter_code
_entity_poly.pdbx_strand_id
1 'polypeptide(L)' 'MNSKELVRNMIAFLNERHDMDCFTLRQRFAVCYGMSENEAKKVILELTMLQIFAENFGVEI' A
#
# COMPACT_ATOMS: atom_id res chain seq x y z
N MET A 1 -9.15 -2.54 -14.28
CA MET A 1 -8.55 -1.46 -13.49
C MET A 1 -7.15 -1.21 -14.00
N ASN A 2 -6.78 0.04 -14.29
CA ASN A 2 -5.43 0.34 -14.74
C ASN A 2 -4.46 0.43 -13.56
N SER A 3 -3.16 0.43 -13.85
CA SER A 3 -2.12 0.41 -12.83
C SER A 3 -2.18 1.60 -11.87
N LYS A 4 -2.53 2.77 -12.38
CA LYS A 4 -2.63 3.99 -11.58
C LYS A 4 -3.78 3.90 -10.58
N GLU A 5 -4.92 3.40 -11.01
CA GLU A 5 -6.07 3.22 -10.13
C GLU A 5 -5.80 2.16 -9.06
N LEU A 6 -5.11 1.09 -9.44
CA LEU A 6 -4.73 0.05 -8.49
C LEU A 6 -3.82 0.59 -7.40
N VAL A 7 -2.80 1.35 -7.78
CA VAL A 7 -1.86 1.97 -6.83
C VAL A 7 -2.61 2.91 -5.89
N ARG A 8 -3.49 3.76 -6.40
CA ARG A 8 -4.30 4.66 -5.59
C ARG A 8 -5.20 3.89 -4.61
N ASN A 9 -5.79 2.81 -5.08
CA ASN A 9 -6.65 1.95 -4.25
C ASN A 9 -5.85 1.33 -3.11
N MET A 10 -4.66 0.82 -3.41
CA MET A 10 -3.79 0.23 -2.40
C MET A 10 -3.34 1.26 -1.36
N ILE A 11 -2.99 2.46 -1.80
CA ILE A 11 -2.60 3.54 -0.89
C ILE A 11 -3.76 3.94 0.02
N ALA A 12 -4.96 4.06 -0.53
CA ALA A 12 -6.16 4.35 0.27
C ALA A 12 -6.42 3.26 1.29
N PHE A 13 -6.25 1.99 0.90
CA PHE A 13 -6.38 0.85 1.80
C PHE A 13 -5.45 1.00 3.01
N LEU A 14 -4.18 1.32 2.75
CA LEU A 14 -3.18 1.48 3.81
C LEU A 14 -3.49 2.69 4.71
N ASN A 15 -3.88 3.81 4.12
CA ASN A 15 -4.17 5.03 4.87
C ASN A 15 -5.40 4.88 5.77
N GLU A 16 -6.40 4.14 5.33
CA GLU A 16 -7.60 3.88 6.13
C GLU A 16 -7.31 2.99 7.34
N ARG A 17 -6.21 2.24 7.32
CA ARG A 17 -5.84 1.26 8.34
C ARG A 17 -4.52 1.60 9.03
N HIS A 18 -4.23 2.89 9.15
CA HIS A 18 -2.94 3.35 9.71
C HIS A 18 -2.71 2.97 11.17
N ASP A 19 -3.78 2.72 11.93
CA ASP A 19 -3.69 2.31 13.34
C ASP A 19 -3.72 0.78 13.54
N MET A 20 -3.79 0.03 12.43
CA MET A 20 -3.71 -1.43 12.49
C MET A 20 -2.25 -1.86 12.64
N ASP A 21 -1.98 -2.93 13.40
CA ASP A 21 -0.62 -3.42 13.54
C ASP A 21 -0.09 -3.96 12.20
N CYS A 22 1.24 -3.94 12.04
CA CYS A 22 1.89 -4.31 10.78
C CYS A 22 1.58 -5.73 10.33
N PHE A 23 1.50 -6.65 11.26
CA PHE A 23 1.24 -8.05 10.95
C PHE A 23 -0.17 -8.25 10.39
N THR A 24 -1.16 -7.70 11.08
CA THR A 24 -2.56 -7.79 10.66
C THR A 24 -2.78 -7.06 9.33
N LEU A 25 -2.19 -5.88 9.18
CA LEU A 25 -2.28 -5.09 7.95
C LEU A 25 -1.76 -5.89 6.75
N ARG A 26 -0.60 -6.51 6.91
CA ARG A 26 0.01 -7.33 5.86
C ARG A 26 -0.88 -8.50 5.46
N GLN A 27 -1.45 -9.19 6.45
CA GLN A 27 -2.35 -10.31 6.18
C GLN A 27 -3.58 -9.88 5.41
N ARG A 28 -4.21 -8.79 5.83
CA ARG A 28 -5.42 -8.29 5.18
C ARG A 28 -5.13 -7.76 3.78
N PHE A 29 -4.01 -7.10 3.60
CA PHE A 29 -3.58 -6.63 2.30
C PHE A 29 -3.36 -7.81 1.34
N ALA A 30 -2.69 -8.84 1.79
CA ALA A 30 -2.43 -10.03 0.99
C ALA A 30 -3.73 -10.70 0.52
N VAL A 31 -4.69 -10.86 1.43
CA VAL A 31 -5.99 -11.45 1.10
C VAL A 31 -6.75 -10.56 0.12
N CYS A 32 -6.79 -9.26 0.38
CA CYS A 32 -7.54 -8.31 -0.44
C CYS A 32 -7.05 -8.28 -1.88
N TYR A 33 -5.74 -8.36 -2.10
CA TYR A 33 -5.15 -8.24 -3.43
C TYR A 33 -4.62 -9.56 -4.00
N GLY A 34 -4.92 -10.68 -3.35
CA GLY A 34 -4.61 -12.00 -3.88
C GLY A 34 -3.13 -12.30 -4.01
N MET A 35 -2.34 -11.91 -3.03
CA MET A 35 -0.89 -12.14 -3.02
C MET A 35 -0.45 -12.83 -1.74
N SER A 36 0.79 -13.32 -1.71
CA SER A 36 1.39 -13.90 -0.51
C SER A 36 1.73 -12.81 0.51
N GLU A 37 1.92 -13.20 1.77
CA GLU A 37 2.33 -12.26 2.81
C GLU A 37 3.69 -11.63 2.51
N ASN A 38 4.62 -12.40 1.93
CA ASN A 38 5.93 -11.87 1.55
C ASN A 38 5.83 -10.83 0.45
N GLU A 39 4.97 -11.06 -0.54
CA GLU A 39 4.71 -10.09 -1.59
C GLU A 39 4.01 -8.85 -1.04
N ALA A 40 3.03 -9.04 -0.15
CA ALA A 40 2.34 -7.94 0.50
C ALA A 40 3.31 -7.05 1.27
N LYS A 41 4.24 -7.64 2.00
CA LYS A 41 5.27 -6.91 2.73
C LYS A 41 6.08 -6.01 1.80
N LYS A 42 6.51 -6.54 0.66
CA LYS A 42 7.27 -5.78 -0.34
C LYS A 42 6.44 -4.64 -0.93
N VAL A 43 5.21 -4.93 -1.32
CA VAL A 43 4.33 -3.94 -1.94
C VAL A 43 4.01 -2.82 -0.96
N ILE A 44 3.70 -3.15 0.30
CA ILE A 44 3.41 -2.15 1.32
C ILE A 44 4.63 -1.24 1.52
N LEU A 45 5.83 -1.81 1.59
CA LEU A 45 7.05 -1.03 1.74
C LEU A 45 7.26 -0.08 0.56
N GLU A 46 7.10 -0.59 -0.66
CA GLU A 46 7.24 0.22 -1.87
C GLU A 46 6.22 1.35 -1.94
N LEU A 47 4.98 1.07 -1.57
CA LEU A 47 3.92 2.08 -1.55
C LEU A 47 4.19 3.15 -0.49
N THR A 48 4.71 2.76 0.66
CA THR A 48 5.09 3.69 1.71
C THR A 48 6.20 4.62 1.24
N MET A 49 7.21 4.06 0.58
CA MET A 49 8.31 4.84 -0.01
C MET A 49 7.80 5.79 -1.10
N LEU A 50 6.86 5.34 -1.92
CA LEU A 50 6.26 6.17 -2.96
C LEU A 50 5.51 7.36 -2.35
N GLN A 51 4.76 7.16 -1.28
CA GLN A 51 4.06 8.24 -0.58
C GLN A 51 5.04 9.27 -0.02
N ILE A 52 6.12 8.81 0.61
CA ILE A 52 7.17 9.70 1.13
C ILE A 52 7.79 10.51 0.00
N PHE A 53 8.11 9.86 -1.10
CA PHE A 53 8.64 10.53 -2.30
C PHE A 53 7.68 11.59 -2.80
N ALA A 54 6.40 11.23 -2.94
CA ALA A 54 5.39 12.16 -3.45
C ALA A 54 5.25 13.40 -2.55
N GLU A 55 5.24 13.20 -1.23
CA GLU A 55 5.15 14.31 -0.27
C GLU A 55 6.37 15.22 -0.35
N ASN A 56 7.58 14.64 -0.43
CA ASN A 56 8.83 15.41 -0.44
C ASN A 56 9.02 16.19 -1.74
N PHE A 57 8.52 15.69 -2.86
CA PHE A 57 8.73 16.31 -4.16
C PHE A 57 7.47 16.94 -4.76
N GLY A 58 6.37 16.93 -4.01
CA GLY A 58 5.12 17.53 -4.46
C GLY A 58 4.49 16.84 -5.67
N VAL A 59 4.73 15.55 -5.82
CA VAL A 59 4.21 14.76 -6.93
C VAL A 59 2.87 14.14 -6.52
N GLU A 60 1.88 14.21 -7.40
CA GLU A 60 0.60 13.54 -7.18
C GLU A 60 0.68 12.07 -7.64
N ILE A 61 0.03 11.24 -6.87
CA ILE A 61 -0.08 9.82 -7.20
C ILE A 61 -1.42 9.53 -7.85
#